data_cb049aaae8140da8ca1c93785e9f0d74
#
_entry.id   cb049aaae8140da8ca1c93785e9f0d74
#
_cell.length_a   1.000
_cell.length_b   1.000
_cell.length_c   1.000
_cell.angle_alpha   90.00
_cell.angle_beta   90.00
_cell.angle_gamma   90.00
#
_symmetry.space_group_name_H-M   'P 1'
#
loop_
_entity.id
_entity.type
_entity.pdbx_description
1 polymer ?
#
loop_
_entity_poly.entity_id
_entity_poly.type
_entity_poly.pdbx_seq_one_letter_code
_entity_poly.pdbx_strand_id
1 'polypeptide(L)'
;MHFKRALLSLIACAAILSACSHRVASKNIRIGLSMDSLQLERWKRDRDAFNHRAQELGADVLVQSADGNDALQVQQAENLLTQGVDVLVVVPHNGEIAASIVDSAKQQHVPVLSYDRLIRNSDVDFYVSFDNFRVGELQAKYLFDHVPKGNYVLIGGSPTDNNARMVRDGQMKVLAPAIDRRDIKVVADQWAKDWLPSEALKHTENALTQANNNVSAVVASNDSTAGGVVQALEEQKLAGKVLVSGQDADLAACQRIVAGTQSMTVYKPIRPLATRAAEIAVALAKHSQIESNSKVNNGSKDVPTYFLMPLSVDKSNIGETVIKDGFLKLEDVYHNVPRDKWPKGARE
;
A
#
# COMPACT_ATOMS: atom_id res chain seq x y z
N MET A 1 -20.20 50.53 61.58
CA MET A 1 -19.31 50.65 60.37
C MET A 1 -18.47 49.41 60.03
N HIS A 2 -18.44 48.38 60.88
CA HIS A 2 -17.61 47.19 60.66
C HIS A 2 -18.28 46.07 59.84
N PHE A 3 -19.59 46.02 59.72
CA PHE A 3 -20.33 44.98 59.01
C PHE A 3 -20.27 45.10 57.41
N LYS A 4 -20.15 46.34 56.94
CA LYS A 4 -20.04 46.59 55.49
C LYS A 4 -18.68 46.28 54.89
N ARG A 5 -17.61 46.25 55.69
CA ARG A 5 -16.25 45.93 55.23
C ARG A 5 -15.99 44.41 55.12
N ALA A 6 -16.67 43.57 55.91
CA ALA A 6 -16.58 42.13 55.84
C ALA A 6 -17.27 41.55 54.63
N LEU A 7 -18.37 42.17 54.17
CA LEU A 7 -19.13 41.67 52.99
C LEU A 7 -18.41 41.96 51.67
N LEU A 8 -17.67 43.06 51.54
CA LEU A 8 -16.87 43.39 50.37
C LEU A 8 -15.62 42.49 50.23
N SER A 9 -15.03 42.04 51.33
CA SER A 9 -13.86 41.14 51.30
C SER A 9 -14.24 39.72 50.90
N LEU A 10 -15.46 39.24 51.19
CA LEU A 10 -15.93 37.91 50.75
C LEU A 10 -16.27 37.85 49.26
N ILE A 11 -16.76 38.94 48.68
CA ILE A 11 -17.10 39.01 47.27
C ILE A 11 -15.82 39.09 46.40
N ALA A 12 -14.74 39.71 46.88
CA ALA A 12 -13.46 39.77 46.17
C ALA A 12 -12.74 38.43 46.14
N CYS A 13 -12.85 37.56 47.16
CA CYS A 13 -12.28 36.20 47.13
C CYS A 13 -13.06 35.24 46.24
N ALA A 14 -14.37 35.38 46.10
CA ALA A 14 -15.17 34.52 45.20
C ALA A 14 -14.90 34.81 43.71
N ALA A 15 -14.52 36.05 43.34
CA ALA A 15 -14.20 36.43 41.96
C ALA A 15 -12.83 35.92 41.48
N ILE A 16 -11.90 35.64 42.40
CA ILE A 16 -10.55 35.13 42.03
C ILE A 16 -10.54 33.60 41.78
N LEU A 17 -11.50 32.87 42.35
CA LEU A 17 -11.61 31.41 42.13
C LEU A 17 -12.25 31.00 40.79
N SER A 18 -12.89 31.93 40.08
CA SER A 18 -13.52 31.68 38.78
C SER A 18 -12.58 31.90 37.58
N ALA A 19 -11.36 32.42 37.79
CA ALA A 19 -10.44 32.78 36.71
C ALA A 19 -9.39 31.69 36.36
N CYS A 20 -9.40 30.56 37.05
CA CYS A 20 -8.48 29.43 36.76
C CYS A 20 -9.16 28.24 36.12
N SER A 21 -10.09 28.44 35.16
CA SER A 21 -10.33 27.42 34.18
C SER A 21 -9.20 27.49 33.14
N HIS A 22 -8.05 26.95 33.50
CA HIS A 22 -7.07 26.59 32.52
C HIS A 22 -7.79 25.61 31.57
N ARG A 23 -8.16 26.06 30.35
CA ARG A 23 -8.32 25.17 29.23
C ARG A 23 -6.98 24.44 29.14
N VAL A 24 -6.90 23.23 29.70
CA VAL A 24 -5.87 22.29 29.31
C VAL A 24 -6.03 22.19 27.79
N ALA A 25 -5.12 22.83 27.06
CA ALA A 25 -5.05 22.63 25.62
C ALA A 25 -4.96 21.12 25.44
N SER A 26 -5.96 20.51 24.80
CA SER A 26 -5.93 19.08 24.54
C SER A 26 -4.66 18.84 23.71
N LYS A 27 -3.72 18.12 24.29
CA LYS A 27 -2.49 17.76 23.57
C LYS A 27 -2.92 17.04 22.31
N ASN A 28 -2.49 17.50 21.16
CA ASN A 28 -2.76 16.83 19.89
C ASN A 28 -2.29 15.37 19.98
N ILE A 29 -3.07 14.46 19.40
CA ILE A 29 -2.64 13.07 19.24
C ILE A 29 -1.37 13.05 18.39
N ARG A 30 -0.36 12.33 18.83
CA ARG A 30 0.91 12.17 18.13
C ARG A 30 0.96 10.77 17.49
N ILE A 31 1.01 10.72 16.18
CA ILE A 31 1.10 9.48 15.39
C ILE A 31 2.54 9.29 14.93
N GLY A 32 3.16 8.16 15.26
CA GLY A 32 4.42 7.73 14.65
C GLY A 32 4.12 6.98 13.35
N LEU A 33 4.63 7.45 12.21
CA LEU A 33 4.50 6.76 10.93
C LEU A 33 5.86 6.23 10.49
N SER A 34 6.05 4.92 10.64
CA SER A 34 7.25 4.18 10.23
C SER A 34 7.04 3.58 8.84
N MET A 35 7.73 4.15 7.85
CA MET A 35 7.66 3.73 6.44
C MET A 35 8.82 2.79 6.10
N ASP A 36 8.57 1.75 5.29
CA ASP A 36 9.60 0.93 4.67
C ASP A 36 10.61 1.77 3.89
N SER A 37 10.12 2.42 2.85
CA SER A 37 10.91 3.33 2.01
C SER A 37 10.02 4.34 1.29
N LEU A 38 10.62 5.32 0.63
CA LEU A 38 9.94 6.26 -0.25
C LEU A 38 10.37 6.08 -1.72
N GLN A 39 10.95 4.93 -2.08
CA GLN A 39 11.44 4.66 -3.43
C GLN A 39 10.30 4.41 -4.42
N LEU A 40 9.30 3.60 -4.05
CA LEU A 40 8.12 3.39 -4.87
C LEU A 40 7.24 4.64 -4.86
N GLU A 41 6.70 5.01 -6.03
CA GLU A 41 5.89 6.22 -6.22
C GLU A 41 4.70 6.26 -5.24
N ARG A 42 4.04 5.12 -5.03
CA ARG A 42 2.88 5.01 -4.15
C ARG A 42 3.16 5.50 -2.72
N TRP A 43 4.31 5.17 -2.14
CA TRP A 43 4.61 5.48 -0.73
C TRP A 43 4.66 6.97 -0.40
N LYS A 44 5.06 7.81 -1.38
CA LYS A 44 5.00 9.26 -1.23
C LYS A 44 3.55 9.74 -1.17
N ARG A 45 2.69 9.18 -2.03
CA ARG A 45 1.25 9.50 -2.06
C ARG A 45 0.53 9.00 -0.81
N ASP A 46 0.86 7.79 -0.34
CA ASP A 46 0.34 7.22 0.92
C ASP A 46 0.66 8.14 2.10
N ARG A 47 1.94 8.52 2.27
CA ARG A 47 2.39 9.43 3.32
C ARG A 47 1.65 10.77 3.28
N ASP A 48 1.57 11.39 2.11
CA ASP A 48 1.00 12.73 1.97
C ASP A 48 -0.51 12.72 2.24
N ALA A 49 -1.23 11.72 1.74
CA ALA A 49 -2.66 11.56 2.00
C ALA A 49 -2.95 11.22 3.47
N PHE A 50 -2.13 10.37 4.09
CA PHE A 50 -2.21 10.04 5.51
C PHE A 50 -1.99 11.28 6.38
N ASN A 51 -0.91 12.03 6.14
CA ASN A 51 -0.59 13.24 6.88
C ASN A 51 -1.70 14.29 6.78
N HIS A 52 -2.21 14.51 5.57
CA HIS A 52 -3.31 15.45 5.35
C HIS A 52 -4.55 15.07 6.18
N ARG A 53 -4.95 13.79 6.14
CA ARG A 53 -6.12 13.33 6.91
C ARG A 53 -5.89 13.37 8.41
N ALA A 54 -4.72 13.00 8.89
CA ALA A 54 -4.37 13.07 10.30
C ALA A 54 -4.45 14.51 10.83
N GLN A 55 -3.95 15.50 10.07
CA GLN A 55 -4.05 16.91 10.41
C GLN A 55 -5.50 17.40 10.48
N GLU A 56 -6.36 17.00 9.53
CA GLU A 56 -7.81 17.29 9.58
C GLU A 56 -8.47 16.74 10.87
N LEU A 57 -7.96 15.63 11.39
CA LEU A 57 -8.44 14.99 12.61
C LEU A 57 -7.80 15.57 13.90
N GLY A 58 -6.94 16.59 13.76
CA GLY A 58 -6.24 17.25 14.86
C GLY A 58 -5.10 16.42 15.44
N ALA A 59 -4.45 15.59 14.63
CA ALA A 59 -3.30 14.79 15.01
C ALA A 59 -2.02 15.27 14.31
N ASP A 60 -0.89 15.18 15.02
CA ASP A 60 0.45 15.45 14.54
C ASP A 60 1.13 14.14 14.10
N VAL A 61 1.79 14.12 12.95
CA VAL A 61 2.44 12.92 12.41
C VAL A 61 3.96 13.10 12.40
N LEU A 62 4.66 12.16 13.02
CA LEU A 62 6.11 12.03 12.99
C LEU A 62 6.49 10.91 12.02
N VAL A 63 7.06 11.27 10.88
CA VAL A 63 7.39 10.32 9.81
C VAL A 63 8.86 9.91 9.88
N GLN A 64 9.13 8.60 9.76
CA GLN A 64 10.46 8.02 9.57
C GLN A 64 10.43 7.06 8.37
N SER A 65 11.51 7.03 7.58
CA SER A 65 11.68 6.11 6.44
C SER A 65 12.95 5.31 6.62
N ALA A 66 12.84 4.00 6.51
CA ALA A 66 13.94 3.07 6.74
C ALA A 66 14.76 2.73 5.49
N ASP A 67 14.32 3.20 4.32
CA ASP A 67 14.99 3.01 3.04
C ASP A 67 15.35 1.54 2.72
N GLY A 68 14.44 0.61 3.09
CA GLY A 68 14.62 -0.82 2.87
C GLY A 68 15.56 -1.50 3.86
N ASN A 69 15.80 -0.90 5.03
CA ASN A 69 16.69 -1.47 6.05
C ASN A 69 15.90 -1.85 7.31
N ASP A 70 15.82 -3.15 7.59
CA ASP A 70 15.09 -3.71 8.72
C ASP A 70 15.57 -3.18 10.08
N ALA A 71 16.88 -3.17 10.30
CA ALA A 71 17.45 -2.72 11.57
C ALA A 71 17.23 -1.22 11.79
N LEU A 72 17.34 -0.43 10.72
CA LEU A 72 17.04 0.99 10.78
C LEU A 72 15.55 1.23 11.07
N GLN A 73 14.63 0.44 10.50
CA GLN A 73 13.21 0.55 10.77
C GLN A 73 12.88 0.30 12.25
N VAL A 74 13.46 -0.73 12.85
CA VAL A 74 13.30 -1.03 14.29
C VAL A 74 13.81 0.14 15.13
N GLN A 75 15.04 0.61 14.87
CA GLN A 75 15.64 1.74 15.60
C GLN A 75 14.78 3.02 15.48
N GLN A 76 14.28 3.32 14.28
CA GLN A 76 13.43 4.49 14.03
C GLN A 76 12.09 4.37 14.76
N ALA A 77 11.48 3.18 14.82
CA ALA A 77 10.26 2.94 15.57
C ALA A 77 10.48 3.13 17.08
N GLU A 78 11.58 2.66 17.64
CA GLU A 78 11.96 2.90 19.04
C GLU A 78 12.17 4.39 19.33
N ASN A 79 12.76 5.14 18.40
CA ASN A 79 12.89 6.58 18.50
C ASN A 79 11.53 7.29 18.52
N LEU A 80 10.58 6.86 17.67
CA LEU A 80 9.21 7.39 17.68
C LEU A 80 8.52 7.12 19.02
N LEU A 81 8.64 5.90 19.55
CA LEU A 81 8.11 5.54 20.88
C LEU A 81 8.72 6.41 21.98
N THR A 82 10.05 6.62 21.98
CA THR A 82 10.75 7.49 22.95
C THR A 82 10.29 8.94 22.86
N GLN A 83 9.90 9.41 21.67
CA GLN A 83 9.31 10.74 21.49
C GLN A 83 7.88 10.84 22.04
N GLY A 84 7.29 9.76 22.53
CA GLY A 84 5.97 9.72 23.16
C GLY A 84 4.84 9.86 22.16
N VAL A 85 4.84 9.04 21.11
CA VAL A 85 3.69 8.89 20.21
C VAL A 85 2.55 8.14 20.91
N ASP A 86 1.31 8.49 20.59
CA ASP A 86 0.11 7.88 21.17
C ASP A 86 -0.34 6.62 20.38
N VAL A 87 0.14 6.47 19.16
CA VAL A 87 -0.07 5.30 18.27
C VAL A 87 1.09 5.18 17.29
N LEU A 88 1.46 3.95 16.95
CA LEU A 88 2.45 3.66 15.92
C LEU A 88 1.78 3.05 14.69
N VAL A 89 2.02 3.62 13.51
CA VAL A 89 1.59 3.12 12.21
C VAL A 89 2.81 2.63 11.47
N VAL A 90 2.82 1.36 11.06
CA VAL A 90 3.98 0.71 10.47
C VAL A 90 3.66 0.13 9.11
N VAL A 91 4.41 0.55 8.09
CA VAL A 91 4.54 -0.14 6.81
C VAL A 91 5.80 -1.01 6.91
N PRO A 92 5.71 -2.29 7.25
CA PRO A 92 6.90 -3.08 7.49
C PRO A 92 7.69 -3.35 6.20
N HIS A 93 9.02 -3.21 6.23
CA HIS A 93 9.89 -3.72 5.17
C HIS A 93 9.90 -5.25 5.20
N ASN A 94 10.11 -5.82 6.37
CA ASN A 94 10.04 -7.24 6.63
C ASN A 94 8.94 -7.51 7.67
N GLY A 95 7.92 -8.25 7.27
CA GLY A 95 6.76 -8.51 8.12
C GLY A 95 7.06 -9.34 9.37
N GLU A 96 8.12 -10.15 9.36
CA GLU A 96 8.52 -10.97 10.51
C GLU A 96 9.42 -10.20 11.48
N ILE A 97 10.42 -9.46 10.97
CA ILE A 97 11.33 -8.65 11.80
C ILE A 97 10.55 -7.53 12.50
N ALA A 98 9.56 -6.95 11.85
CA ALA A 98 8.72 -5.90 12.42
C ALA A 98 7.91 -6.35 13.66
N ALA A 99 7.83 -7.64 13.97
CA ALA A 99 7.25 -8.12 15.23
C ALA A 99 7.90 -7.48 16.46
N SER A 100 9.24 -7.28 16.42
CA SER A 100 9.97 -6.60 17.50
C SER A 100 9.53 -5.16 17.74
N ILE A 101 9.07 -4.47 16.71
CA ILE A 101 8.49 -3.11 16.82
C ILE A 101 7.19 -3.18 17.62
N VAL A 102 6.35 -4.19 17.35
CA VAL A 102 5.10 -4.40 18.09
C VAL A 102 5.39 -4.69 19.56
N ASP A 103 6.39 -5.56 19.85
CA ASP A 103 6.77 -5.90 21.21
C ASP A 103 7.25 -4.65 22.00
N SER A 104 8.09 -3.82 21.37
CA SER A 104 8.57 -2.57 21.97
C SER A 104 7.41 -1.56 22.24
N ALA A 105 6.46 -1.47 21.31
CA ALA A 105 5.28 -0.60 21.46
C ALA A 105 4.35 -1.09 22.58
N LYS A 106 4.12 -2.42 22.66
CA LYS A 106 3.29 -3.03 23.71
C LYS A 106 3.87 -2.80 25.11
N GLN A 107 5.19 -2.87 25.30
CA GLN A 107 5.85 -2.59 26.57
C GLN A 107 5.58 -1.15 27.04
N GLN A 108 5.32 -0.23 26.11
CA GLN A 108 5.01 1.16 26.39
C GLN A 108 3.49 1.47 26.29
N HIS A 109 2.65 0.45 26.15
CA HIS A 109 1.19 0.57 26.00
C HIS A 109 0.77 1.42 24.79
N VAL A 110 1.60 1.46 23.73
CA VAL A 110 1.31 2.17 22.48
C VAL A 110 0.68 1.18 21.49
N PRO A 111 -0.54 1.43 21.01
CA PRO A 111 -1.17 0.55 20.01
C PRO A 111 -0.46 0.66 18.65
N VAL A 112 -0.50 -0.44 17.88
CA VAL A 112 0.15 -0.54 16.57
C VAL A 112 -0.87 -0.85 15.48
N LEU A 113 -0.88 -0.02 14.43
CA LEU A 113 -1.56 -0.24 13.17
C LEU A 113 -0.58 -0.77 12.12
N SER A 114 -0.81 -1.97 11.62
CA SER A 114 -0.13 -2.49 10.43
C SER A 114 -0.78 -1.87 9.19
N TYR A 115 -0.01 -1.10 8.42
CA TYR A 115 -0.51 -0.35 7.28
C TYR A 115 -0.04 -0.94 5.96
N ASP A 116 -0.96 -1.26 5.09
CA ASP A 116 -0.79 -1.91 3.77
C ASP A 116 -0.15 -3.31 3.86
N ARG A 117 1.00 -3.46 4.49
CA ARG A 117 1.70 -4.73 4.68
C ARG A 117 1.47 -5.29 6.08
N LEU A 118 1.32 -6.63 6.20
CA LEU A 118 1.01 -7.30 7.45
C LEU A 118 2.26 -7.57 8.29
N ILE A 119 2.24 -7.12 9.56
CA ILE A 119 3.21 -7.56 10.57
C ILE A 119 2.82 -8.95 11.04
N ARG A 120 3.73 -9.91 10.89
CA ARG A 120 3.52 -11.32 11.22
C ARG A 120 3.95 -11.63 12.65
N ASN A 121 3.47 -12.78 13.15
CA ASN A 121 3.90 -13.40 14.40
C ASN A 121 3.93 -12.44 15.60
N SER A 122 2.97 -11.51 15.70
CA SER A 122 2.94 -10.44 16.69
C SER A 122 1.53 -10.15 17.20
N ASP A 123 1.45 -9.40 18.31
CA ASP A 123 0.18 -8.91 18.86
C ASP A 123 -0.21 -7.54 18.31
N VAL A 124 -0.10 -7.32 17.00
CA VAL A 124 -0.54 -6.09 16.33
C VAL A 124 -2.04 -5.85 16.54
N ASP A 125 -2.45 -4.58 16.77
CA ASP A 125 -3.81 -4.26 17.18
C ASP A 125 -4.81 -4.25 16.01
N PHE A 126 -4.39 -3.73 14.86
CA PHE A 126 -5.24 -3.62 13.68
C PHE A 126 -4.43 -3.68 12.39
N TYR A 127 -5.06 -4.13 11.31
CA TYR A 127 -4.47 -4.15 9.96
C TYR A 127 -5.39 -3.44 8.98
N VAL A 128 -4.84 -2.59 8.12
CA VAL A 128 -5.57 -1.94 7.03
C VAL A 128 -4.80 -2.11 5.72
N SER A 129 -5.48 -2.62 4.70
CA SER A 129 -4.88 -2.92 3.40
C SER A 129 -5.93 -3.04 2.31
N PHE A 130 -5.49 -3.36 1.11
CA PHE A 130 -6.34 -3.93 0.07
C PHE A 130 -6.43 -5.46 0.21
N ASP A 131 -7.46 -6.06 -0.39
CA ASP A 131 -7.52 -7.50 -0.56
C ASP A 131 -6.47 -7.95 -1.58
N ASN A 132 -5.27 -8.30 -1.07
CA ASN A 132 -4.13 -8.68 -1.90
C ASN A 132 -4.33 -10.05 -2.58
N PHE A 133 -5.14 -10.95 -2.00
CA PHE A 133 -5.52 -12.18 -2.67
C PHE A 133 -6.35 -11.85 -3.92
N ARG A 134 -7.31 -10.93 -3.79
CA ARG A 134 -8.11 -10.44 -4.91
C ARG A 134 -7.28 -9.74 -5.98
N VAL A 135 -6.22 -9.01 -5.60
CA VAL A 135 -5.25 -8.45 -6.56
C VAL A 135 -4.69 -9.55 -7.45
N GLY A 136 -4.20 -10.64 -6.85
CA GLY A 136 -3.65 -11.77 -7.60
C GLY A 136 -4.68 -12.43 -8.52
N GLU A 137 -5.91 -12.63 -8.03
CA GLU A 137 -7.00 -13.16 -8.87
C GLU A 137 -7.26 -12.26 -10.09
N LEU A 138 -7.32 -10.93 -9.91
CA LEU A 138 -7.57 -10.00 -11.00
C LEU A 138 -6.47 -10.03 -12.06
N GLN A 139 -5.20 -10.07 -11.64
CA GLN A 139 -4.04 -10.18 -12.53
C GLN A 139 -4.10 -11.46 -13.37
N ALA A 140 -4.20 -12.60 -12.69
CA ALA A 140 -4.20 -13.89 -13.33
C ALA A 140 -5.43 -14.10 -14.22
N LYS A 141 -6.61 -13.68 -13.77
CA LYS A 141 -7.85 -13.77 -14.54
C LYS A 141 -7.76 -12.97 -15.84
N TYR A 142 -7.26 -11.72 -15.77
CA TYR A 142 -7.10 -10.90 -16.97
C TYR A 142 -6.22 -11.61 -18.00
N LEU A 143 -5.04 -12.09 -17.60
CA LEU A 143 -4.14 -12.77 -18.52
C LEU A 143 -4.72 -14.09 -19.05
N PHE A 144 -5.35 -14.87 -18.18
CA PHE A 144 -5.96 -16.14 -18.57
C PHE A 144 -7.13 -15.96 -19.55
N ASP A 145 -7.97 -14.96 -19.34
CA ASP A 145 -9.10 -14.68 -20.25
C ASP A 145 -8.62 -14.33 -21.66
N HIS A 146 -7.44 -13.71 -21.80
CA HIS A 146 -6.88 -13.30 -23.09
C HIS A 146 -5.93 -14.34 -23.71
N VAL A 147 -5.24 -15.12 -22.89
CA VAL A 147 -4.29 -16.16 -23.33
C VAL A 147 -4.49 -17.42 -22.47
N PRO A 148 -5.56 -18.21 -22.72
CA PRO A 148 -5.90 -19.35 -21.87
C PRO A 148 -4.94 -20.55 -22.00
N LYS A 149 -3.98 -20.49 -22.92
CA LYS A 149 -2.98 -21.55 -23.18
C LYS A 149 -1.62 -20.96 -23.50
N GLY A 150 -0.56 -21.64 -23.08
CA GLY A 150 0.80 -21.25 -23.44
C GLY A 150 1.78 -21.22 -22.26
N ASN A 151 2.95 -20.65 -22.51
CA ASN A 151 4.01 -20.55 -21.51
C ASN A 151 3.86 -19.26 -20.71
N TYR A 152 3.81 -19.40 -19.40
CA TYR A 152 3.69 -18.31 -18.45
C TYR A 152 4.96 -18.15 -17.63
N VAL A 153 5.34 -16.92 -17.34
CA VAL A 153 6.37 -16.55 -16.37
C VAL A 153 5.69 -15.86 -15.19
N LEU A 154 6.04 -16.25 -13.97
CA LEU A 154 5.54 -15.63 -12.75
C LEU A 154 6.67 -14.83 -12.10
N ILE A 155 6.48 -13.51 -11.95
CA ILE A 155 7.41 -12.61 -11.24
C ILE A 155 6.71 -12.10 -9.99
N GLY A 156 7.05 -12.69 -8.86
CA GLY A 156 6.55 -12.30 -7.54
C GLY A 156 7.19 -11.01 -7.03
N GLY A 157 6.60 -10.45 -5.98
CA GLY A 157 7.18 -9.32 -5.25
C GLY A 157 8.27 -9.74 -4.26
N SER A 158 8.53 -8.91 -3.24
CA SER A 158 9.52 -9.23 -2.21
C SER A 158 9.10 -10.45 -1.37
N PRO A 159 9.98 -11.45 -1.19
CA PRO A 159 9.66 -12.64 -0.41
C PRO A 159 9.45 -12.35 1.10
N THR A 160 9.93 -11.21 1.59
CA THR A 160 9.77 -10.75 2.98
C THR A 160 8.46 -10.01 3.23
N ASP A 161 7.72 -9.69 2.17
CA ASP A 161 6.43 -9.03 2.21
C ASP A 161 5.28 -10.05 2.12
N ASN A 162 4.42 -10.10 3.14
CA ASN A 162 3.27 -10.99 3.14
C ASN A 162 2.29 -10.72 1.98
N ASN A 163 2.19 -9.48 1.51
CA ASN A 163 1.34 -9.13 0.38
C ASN A 163 1.76 -9.87 -0.90
N ALA A 164 3.08 -9.99 -1.13
CA ALA A 164 3.60 -10.72 -2.29
C ALA A 164 3.13 -12.19 -2.28
N ARG A 165 3.07 -12.81 -1.11
CA ARG A 165 2.56 -14.18 -0.94
C ARG A 165 1.05 -14.26 -1.20
N MET A 166 0.26 -13.34 -0.60
CA MET A 166 -1.19 -13.28 -0.82
C MET A 166 -1.53 -13.06 -2.30
N VAL A 167 -0.81 -12.18 -2.99
CA VAL A 167 -0.97 -11.96 -4.44
C VAL A 167 -0.67 -13.24 -5.22
N ARG A 168 0.43 -13.95 -4.89
CA ARG A 168 0.77 -15.23 -5.54
C ARG A 168 -0.32 -16.28 -5.29
N ASP A 169 -0.86 -16.38 -4.08
CA ASP A 169 -1.93 -17.32 -3.76
C ASP A 169 -3.18 -17.03 -4.60
N GLY A 170 -3.55 -15.75 -4.76
CA GLY A 170 -4.63 -15.31 -5.65
C GLY A 170 -4.37 -15.64 -7.12
N GLN A 171 -3.15 -15.43 -7.61
CA GLN A 171 -2.75 -15.81 -8.97
C GLN A 171 -2.89 -17.32 -9.17
N MET A 172 -2.39 -18.12 -8.25
CA MET A 172 -2.45 -19.58 -8.33
C MET A 172 -3.87 -20.13 -8.20
N LYS A 173 -4.74 -19.47 -7.43
CA LYS A 173 -6.18 -19.83 -7.39
C LYS A 173 -6.82 -19.84 -8.77
N VAL A 174 -6.42 -18.92 -9.64
CA VAL A 174 -6.94 -18.84 -11.01
C VAL A 174 -6.18 -19.77 -11.97
N LEU A 175 -4.85 -19.83 -11.86
CA LEU A 175 -4.02 -20.52 -12.85
C LEU A 175 -3.88 -22.03 -12.60
N ALA A 176 -3.92 -22.50 -11.35
CA ALA A 176 -3.66 -23.89 -11.02
C ALA A 176 -4.54 -24.89 -11.82
N PRO A 177 -5.87 -24.68 -11.99
CA PRO A 177 -6.68 -25.58 -12.79
C PRO A 177 -6.24 -25.71 -14.26
N ALA A 178 -5.71 -24.64 -14.85
CA ALA A 178 -5.19 -24.65 -16.22
C ALA A 178 -3.79 -25.27 -16.31
N ILE A 179 -2.99 -25.11 -15.28
CA ILE A 179 -1.69 -25.76 -15.15
C ILE A 179 -1.87 -27.27 -15.02
N ASP A 180 -2.80 -27.72 -14.19
CA ASP A 180 -3.12 -29.14 -13.96
C ASP A 180 -3.58 -29.82 -15.27
N ARG A 181 -4.39 -29.10 -16.08
CA ARG A 181 -4.82 -29.57 -17.41
C ARG A 181 -3.74 -29.45 -18.48
N ARG A 182 -2.57 -28.86 -18.17
CA ARG A 182 -1.48 -28.56 -19.11
C ARG A 182 -1.86 -27.57 -20.22
N ASP A 183 -2.89 -26.76 -20.03
CA ASP A 183 -3.21 -25.63 -20.90
C ASP A 183 -2.17 -24.51 -20.71
N ILE A 184 -1.71 -24.31 -19.47
CA ILE A 184 -0.65 -23.38 -19.11
C ILE A 184 0.57 -24.16 -18.60
N LYS A 185 1.75 -23.77 -19.08
CA LYS A 185 3.04 -24.23 -18.55
C LYS A 185 3.74 -23.03 -17.90
N VAL A 186 4.00 -23.10 -16.58
CA VAL A 186 4.86 -22.14 -15.89
C VAL A 186 6.31 -22.51 -16.21
N VAL A 187 6.99 -21.65 -16.97
CA VAL A 187 8.39 -21.87 -17.41
C VAL A 187 9.40 -21.23 -16.48
N ALA A 188 8.97 -20.24 -15.68
CA ALA A 188 9.75 -19.65 -14.58
C ALA A 188 8.82 -19.10 -13.51
N ASP A 189 9.22 -19.26 -12.24
CA ASP A 189 8.57 -18.70 -11.06
C ASP A 189 9.64 -18.11 -10.16
N GLN A 190 9.74 -16.79 -10.12
CA GLN A 190 10.80 -16.06 -9.46
C GLN A 190 10.25 -14.91 -8.60
N TRP A 191 10.99 -14.53 -7.57
CA TRP A 191 10.65 -13.46 -6.65
C TRP A 191 11.61 -12.28 -6.83
N ALA A 192 11.07 -11.07 -6.98
CA ALA A 192 11.84 -9.85 -7.11
C ALA A 192 12.11 -9.27 -5.71
N LYS A 193 13.35 -9.42 -5.22
CA LYS A 193 13.77 -8.84 -3.94
C LYS A 193 13.42 -7.35 -3.91
N ASP A 194 12.85 -6.90 -2.79
CA ASP A 194 12.46 -5.51 -2.51
C ASP A 194 11.58 -4.87 -3.60
N TRP A 195 10.86 -5.70 -4.38
CA TRP A 195 10.03 -5.27 -5.51
C TRP A 195 10.81 -4.53 -6.61
N LEU A 196 12.13 -4.74 -6.69
CA LEU A 196 13.01 -4.01 -7.59
C LEU A 196 12.81 -4.40 -9.06
N PRO A 197 12.69 -3.42 -9.98
CA PRO A 197 12.55 -3.69 -11.41
C PRO A 197 13.78 -4.39 -12.00
N SER A 198 14.98 -4.14 -11.47
CA SER A 198 16.22 -4.80 -11.88
C SER A 198 16.23 -6.31 -11.63
N GLU A 199 15.61 -6.76 -10.53
CA GLU A 199 15.44 -8.18 -10.26
C GLU A 199 14.45 -8.81 -11.26
N ALA A 200 13.33 -8.12 -11.52
CA ALA A 200 12.34 -8.57 -12.50
C ALA A 200 12.91 -8.63 -13.92
N LEU A 201 13.71 -7.64 -14.32
CA LEU A 201 14.44 -7.60 -15.59
C LEU A 201 15.30 -8.88 -15.74
N LYS A 202 16.24 -9.11 -14.83
CA LYS A 202 17.15 -10.23 -14.79
C LYS A 202 16.41 -11.59 -14.84
N HIS A 203 15.36 -11.75 -14.05
CA HIS A 203 14.58 -12.98 -14.03
C HIS A 203 13.82 -13.22 -15.34
N THR A 204 13.33 -12.16 -15.98
CA THR A 204 12.62 -12.24 -17.25
C THR A 204 13.58 -12.58 -18.40
N GLU A 205 14.75 -11.94 -18.46
CA GLU A 205 15.81 -12.28 -19.45
C GLU A 205 16.20 -13.76 -19.39
N ASN A 206 16.41 -14.27 -18.17
CA ASN A 206 16.71 -15.67 -17.95
C ASN A 206 15.57 -16.59 -18.42
N ALA A 207 14.31 -16.24 -18.10
CA ALA A 207 13.14 -17.00 -18.51
C ALA A 207 12.97 -17.01 -20.03
N LEU A 208 13.16 -15.87 -20.70
CA LEU A 208 13.10 -15.74 -22.15
C LEU A 208 14.17 -16.60 -22.83
N THR A 209 15.39 -16.57 -22.32
CA THR A 209 16.50 -17.41 -22.82
C THR A 209 16.17 -18.89 -22.69
N GLN A 210 15.74 -19.34 -21.50
CA GLN A 210 15.40 -20.74 -21.24
C GLN A 210 14.22 -21.25 -22.08
N ALA A 211 13.26 -20.37 -22.35
CA ALA A 211 12.09 -20.69 -23.17
C ALA A 211 12.29 -20.44 -24.67
N ASN A 212 13.48 -20.07 -25.13
CA ASN A 212 13.75 -19.65 -26.52
C ASN A 212 12.74 -18.57 -27.00
N ASN A 213 12.47 -17.57 -26.15
CA ASN A 213 11.49 -16.51 -26.38
C ASN A 213 10.03 -16.99 -26.54
N ASN A 214 9.74 -18.25 -26.29
CA ASN A 214 8.39 -18.80 -26.38
C ASN A 214 7.63 -18.59 -25.06
N VAL A 215 7.26 -17.32 -24.79
CA VAL A 215 6.47 -16.88 -23.62
C VAL A 215 5.21 -16.18 -24.12
N SER A 216 4.07 -16.50 -23.53
CA SER A 216 2.76 -15.96 -23.90
C SER A 216 2.28 -14.87 -22.94
N ALA A 217 2.62 -14.99 -21.64
CA ALA A 217 2.27 -14.01 -20.62
C ALA A 217 3.29 -13.99 -19.48
N VAL A 218 3.45 -12.81 -18.88
CA VAL A 218 4.21 -12.62 -17.64
C VAL A 218 3.29 -12.05 -16.58
N VAL A 219 3.08 -12.82 -15.50
CA VAL A 219 2.33 -12.37 -14.34
C VAL A 219 3.29 -11.62 -13.44
N ALA A 220 3.41 -10.31 -13.65
CA ALA A 220 4.19 -9.43 -12.79
C ALA A 220 3.31 -8.89 -11.66
N SER A 221 3.81 -8.98 -10.42
CA SER A 221 2.99 -8.73 -9.23
C SER A 221 2.75 -7.25 -8.95
N ASN A 222 3.60 -6.34 -9.46
CA ASN A 222 3.35 -4.88 -9.42
C ASN A 222 3.91 -4.14 -10.64
N ASP A 223 3.64 -2.86 -10.75
CA ASP A 223 4.00 -2.03 -11.90
C ASP A 223 5.50 -1.72 -11.99
N SER A 224 6.20 -1.68 -10.84
CA SER A 224 7.66 -1.55 -10.81
C SER A 224 8.32 -2.78 -11.43
N THR A 225 7.94 -3.99 -10.98
CA THR A 225 8.43 -5.24 -11.56
C THR A 225 7.98 -5.42 -13.01
N ALA A 226 6.74 -5.01 -13.36
CA ALA A 226 6.26 -5.00 -14.74
C ALA A 226 7.13 -4.12 -15.66
N GLY A 227 7.67 -3.01 -15.12
CA GLY A 227 8.63 -2.17 -15.85
C GLY A 227 9.88 -2.92 -16.26
N GLY A 228 10.48 -3.69 -15.34
CA GLY A 228 11.62 -4.55 -15.65
C GLY A 228 11.28 -5.67 -16.63
N VAL A 229 10.10 -6.27 -16.49
CA VAL A 229 9.59 -7.27 -17.45
C VAL A 229 9.47 -6.68 -18.85
N VAL A 230 8.82 -5.51 -18.98
CA VAL A 230 8.63 -4.86 -20.30
C VAL A 230 9.96 -4.51 -20.92
N GLN A 231 10.95 -4.03 -20.14
CA GLN A 231 12.30 -3.77 -20.65
C GLN A 231 12.93 -5.04 -21.25
N ALA A 232 12.89 -6.19 -20.56
CA ALA A 232 13.40 -7.45 -21.11
C ALA A 232 12.67 -7.88 -22.40
N LEU A 233 11.36 -7.65 -22.45
CA LEU A 233 10.56 -7.95 -23.64
C LEU A 233 10.87 -7.00 -24.81
N GLU A 234 11.17 -5.73 -24.56
CA GLU A 234 11.58 -4.76 -25.60
C GLU A 234 12.90 -5.16 -26.27
N GLU A 235 13.89 -5.60 -25.50
CA GLU A 235 15.17 -6.08 -26.01
C GLU A 235 15.03 -7.28 -26.94
N GLN A 236 14.01 -8.11 -26.71
CA GLN A 236 13.67 -9.26 -27.56
C GLN A 236 12.61 -8.95 -28.64
N LYS A 237 12.13 -7.70 -28.77
CA LYS A 237 11.04 -7.27 -29.67
C LYS A 237 9.71 -8.02 -29.42
N LEU A 238 9.47 -8.37 -28.16
CA LEU A 238 8.29 -9.07 -27.67
C LEU A 238 7.30 -8.16 -26.90
N ALA A 239 7.69 -6.92 -26.57
CA ALA A 239 6.80 -5.96 -25.92
C ALA A 239 5.54 -5.73 -26.77
N GLY A 240 4.38 -5.76 -26.12
CA GLY A 240 3.06 -5.69 -26.77
C GLY A 240 2.59 -6.99 -27.44
N LYS A 241 3.44 -8.03 -27.52
CA LYS A 241 3.06 -9.38 -28.00
C LYS A 241 2.84 -10.35 -26.83
N VAL A 242 3.67 -10.25 -25.80
CA VAL A 242 3.55 -10.98 -24.55
C VAL A 242 2.71 -10.13 -23.59
N LEU A 243 1.67 -10.71 -23.00
CA LEU A 243 0.82 -10.00 -22.05
C LEU A 243 1.54 -9.84 -20.70
N VAL A 244 1.38 -8.66 -20.09
CA VAL A 244 2.04 -8.33 -18.81
C VAL A 244 1.01 -7.73 -17.87
N SER A 245 0.90 -8.29 -16.64
CA SER A 245 0.11 -7.70 -15.56
C SER A 245 0.91 -6.71 -14.72
N GLY A 246 0.23 -5.99 -13.84
CA GLY A 246 0.83 -5.11 -12.85
C GLY A 246 -0.13 -4.82 -11.71
N GLN A 247 0.28 -3.93 -10.80
CA GLN A 247 -0.49 -3.44 -9.66
C GLN A 247 0.05 -2.07 -9.26
N ASP A 248 -0.79 -1.22 -8.69
CA ASP A 248 -0.61 0.11 -8.13
C ASP A 248 -1.00 1.27 -9.07
N ALA A 249 -1.18 1.04 -10.36
CA ALA A 249 -1.51 2.05 -11.36
C ALA A 249 -0.49 3.22 -11.38
N ASP A 250 0.80 2.89 -11.31
CA ASP A 250 1.88 3.87 -11.43
C ASP A 250 1.79 4.62 -12.76
N LEU A 251 2.20 5.90 -12.80
CA LEU A 251 2.13 6.70 -14.02
C LEU A 251 2.82 6.03 -15.21
N ALA A 252 4.02 5.51 -15.02
CA ALA A 252 4.77 4.81 -16.05
C ALA A 252 4.04 3.54 -16.56
N ALA A 253 3.35 2.82 -15.67
CA ALA A 253 2.56 1.66 -16.05
C ALA A 253 1.31 2.06 -16.86
N CYS A 254 0.61 3.10 -16.43
CA CYS A 254 -0.53 3.64 -17.16
C CYS A 254 -0.12 4.11 -18.57
N GLN A 255 1.05 4.73 -18.71
CA GLN A 255 1.65 5.06 -20.02
C GLN A 255 1.95 3.83 -20.86
N ARG A 256 2.52 2.77 -20.27
CA ARG A 256 2.75 1.49 -20.96
C ARG A 256 1.45 0.81 -21.39
N ILE A 257 0.40 0.91 -20.56
CA ILE A 257 -0.93 0.34 -20.89
C ILE A 257 -1.54 1.06 -22.10
N VAL A 258 -1.54 2.39 -22.12
CA VAL A 258 -2.10 3.13 -23.27
C VAL A 258 -1.25 2.98 -24.53
N ALA A 259 0.06 2.79 -24.38
CA ALA A 259 0.99 2.47 -25.48
C ALA A 259 0.85 1.01 -25.96
N GLY A 260 0.35 0.10 -25.12
CA GLY A 260 0.12 -1.31 -25.44
C GLY A 260 1.29 -2.24 -25.10
N THR A 261 2.30 -1.82 -24.33
CA THR A 261 3.45 -2.63 -23.92
C THR A 261 3.23 -3.33 -22.55
N GLN A 262 2.27 -2.88 -21.76
CA GLN A 262 1.72 -3.56 -20.57
C GLN A 262 0.22 -3.75 -20.78
N SER A 263 -0.33 -4.90 -20.37
CA SER A 263 -1.73 -5.24 -20.70
C SER A 263 -2.73 -4.66 -19.70
N MET A 264 -2.38 -4.68 -18.41
CA MET A 264 -3.25 -4.23 -17.34
C MET A 264 -2.45 -3.88 -16.08
N THR A 265 -3.10 -3.19 -15.19
CA THR A 265 -2.67 -3.03 -13.79
C THR A 265 -3.86 -3.24 -12.86
N VAL A 266 -3.59 -3.49 -11.59
CA VAL A 266 -4.61 -3.47 -10.54
C VAL A 266 -4.50 -2.17 -9.77
N TYR A 267 -5.49 -1.31 -9.93
CA TYR A 267 -5.56 -0.03 -9.25
C TYR A 267 -5.98 -0.21 -7.79
N LYS A 268 -5.20 0.36 -6.91
CA LYS A 268 -5.45 0.46 -5.48
C LYS A 268 -5.61 1.94 -5.11
N PRO A 269 -6.84 2.44 -4.90
CA PRO A 269 -7.06 3.86 -4.56
C PRO A 269 -6.36 4.24 -3.25
N ILE A 270 -5.20 4.87 -3.32
CA ILE A 270 -4.34 5.19 -2.16
C ILE A 270 -5.03 6.15 -1.20
N ARG A 271 -5.70 7.20 -1.70
CA ARG A 271 -6.34 8.21 -0.85
C ARG A 271 -7.38 7.59 0.12
N PRO A 272 -8.32 6.73 -0.30
CA PRO A 272 -9.23 6.03 0.61
C PRO A 272 -8.49 5.17 1.65
N LEU A 273 -7.42 4.46 1.26
CA LEU A 273 -6.63 3.64 2.18
C LEU A 273 -5.96 4.50 3.25
N ALA A 274 -5.23 5.53 2.84
CA ALA A 274 -4.51 6.43 3.72
C ALA A 274 -5.46 7.21 4.65
N THR A 275 -6.62 7.67 4.12
CA THR A 275 -7.68 8.31 4.91
C THR A 275 -8.18 7.36 5.99
N ARG A 276 -8.52 6.12 5.62
CA ARG A 276 -9.01 5.13 6.59
C ARG A 276 -7.96 4.76 7.62
N ALA A 277 -6.69 4.64 7.22
CA ALA A 277 -5.58 4.37 8.12
C ALA A 277 -5.40 5.49 9.17
N ALA A 278 -5.46 6.76 8.76
CA ALA A 278 -5.39 7.89 9.68
C ALA A 278 -6.57 7.91 10.68
N GLU A 279 -7.79 7.60 10.21
CA GLU A 279 -8.97 7.47 11.07
C GLU A 279 -8.81 6.34 12.10
N ILE A 280 -8.32 5.18 11.65
CA ILE A 280 -8.04 4.03 12.53
C ILE A 280 -6.93 4.38 13.53
N ALA A 281 -5.86 5.03 13.11
CA ALA A 281 -4.77 5.43 14.00
C ALA A 281 -5.27 6.38 15.12
N VAL A 282 -6.06 7.39 14.77
CA VAL A 282 -6.68 8.29 15.75
C VAL A 282 -7.65 7.55 16.68
N ALA A 283 -8.41 6.57 16.17
CA ALA A 283 -9.31 5.77 16.99
C ALA A 283 -8.55 4.85 17.97
N LEU A 284 -7.45 4.23 17.52
CA LEU A 284 -6.55 3.45 18.36
C LEU A 284 -5.96 4.30 19.51
N ALA A 285 -5.44 5.50 19.19
CA ALA A 285 -4.90 6.42 20.18
C ALA A 285 -5.95 6.87 21.21
N LYS A 286 -7.23 6.91 20.83
CA LYS A 286 -8.37 7.23 21.72
C LYS A 286 -8.98 6.00 22.39
N HIS A 287 -8.46 4.81 22.16
CA HIS A 287 -9.05 3.53 22.62
C HIS A 287 -10.53 3.39 22.25
N SER A 288 -10.91 3.91 21.09
CA SER A 288 -12.29 3.89 20.57
C SER A 288 -12.56 2.60 19.81
N GLN A 289 -13.84 2.27 19.66
CA GLN A 289 -14.25 1.13 18.84
C GLN A 289 -13.93 1.39 17.35
N ILE A 290 -13.36 0.38 16.68
CA ILE A 290 -12.97 0.42 15.28
C ILE A 290 -13.75 -0.63 14.51
N GLU A 291 -14.36 -0.22 13.41
CA GLU A 291 -15.02 -1.13 12.49
C GLU A 291 -14.00 -1.94 11.68
N SER A 292 -14.17 -3.26 11.65
CA SER A 292 -13.43 -4.19 10.79
C SER A 292 -14.41 -4.91 9.87
N ASN A 293 -14.01 -5.14 8.62
CA ASN A 293 -14.79 -5.91 7.65
C ASN A 293 -14.19 -7.29 7.34
N SER A 294 -13.05 -7.60 7.96
CA SER A 294 -12.32 -8.86 7.78
C SER A 294 -11.46 -9.20 9.00
N LYS A 295 -10.84 -10.37 8.97
CA LYS A 295 -9.80 -10.81 9.89
C LYS A 295 -8.72 -11.53 9.10
N VAL A 296 -7.45 -11.31 9.46
CA VAL A 296 -6.30 -11.97 8.83
C VAL A 296 -5.45 -12.63 9.89
N ASN A 297 -5.20 -13.92 9.74
CA ASN A 297 -4.26 -14.61 10.61
C ASN A 297 -2.83 -14.21 10.28
N ASN A 298 -2.13 -13.62 11.26
CA ASN A 298 -0.76 -13.15 11.07
C ASN A 298 0.30 -14.16 11.54
N GLY A 299 -0.11 -15.37 11.91
CA GLY A 299 0.74 -16.41 12.49
C GLY A 299 0.63 -16.50 14.02
N SER A 300 0.27 -15.42 14.70
CA SER A 300 0.07 -15.38 16.15
C SER A 300 -1.41 -15.28 16.53
N LYS A 301 -2.19 -14.53 15.78
CA LYS A 301 -3.63 -14.33 16.02
C LYS A 301 -4.38 -13.91 14.77
N ASP A 302 -5.71 -13.92 14.87
CA ASP A 302 -6.60 -13.28 13.90
C ASP A 302 -6.66 -11.78 14.18
N VAL A 303 -6.00 -10.98 13.34
CA VAL A 303 -5.94 -9.53 13.47
C VAL A 303 -7.21 -8.91 12.88
N PRO A 304 -7.92 -8.04 13.62
CA PRO A 304 -9.01 -7.24 13.04
C PRO A 304 -8.50 -6.43 11.86
N THR A 305 -9.21 -6.53 10.73
CA THR A 305 -8.71 -6.00 9.46
C THR A 305 -9.78 -5.15 8.76
N TYR A 306 -9.36 -4.10 8.10
CA TYR A 306 -10.19 -3.38 7.15
C TYR A 306 -9.58 -3.47 5.75
N PHE A 307 -10.26 -4.20 4.86
CA PHE A 307 -9.86 -4.32 3.46
C PHE A 307 -10.64 -3.37 2.55
N LEU A 308 -9.90 -2.71 1.66
CA LEU A 308 -10.44 -2.00 0.51
C LEU A 308 -10.36 -2.92 -0.71
N MET A 309 -11.30 -2.71 -1.66
CA MET A 309 -11.35 -3.51 -2.88
C MET A 309 -10.47 -2.93 -3.98
N PRO A 310 -9.60 -3.74 -4.58
CA PRO A 310 -8.82 -3.34 -5.75
C PRO A 310 -9.66 -3.42 -7.03
N LEU A 311 -9.23 -2.68 -8.07
CA LEU A 311 -9.90 -2.61 -9.37
C LEU A 311 -8.96 -3.03 -10.50
N SER A 312 -9.43 -3.89 -11.40
CA SER A 312 -8.69 -4.20 -12.64
C SER A 312 -8.79 -3.03 -13.62
N VAL A 313 -7.64 -2.58 -14.13
CA VAL A 313 -7.53 -1.46 -15.05
C VAL A 313 -6.73 -1.87 -16.27
N ASP A 314 -7.28 -1.59 -17.44
CA ASP A 314 -6.63 -1.73 -18.74
C ASP A 314 -6.90 -0.49 -19.61
N LYS A 315 -6.47 -0.55 -20.86
CA LYS A 315 -6.65 0.56 -21.81
C LYS A 315 -8.12 0.95 -22.02
N SER A 316 -9.06 0.05 -21.82
CA SER A 316 -10.50 0.30 -22.08
C SER A 316 -11.17 1.11 -20.97
N ASN A 317 -10.69 0.98 -19.72
CA ASN A 317 -11.34 1.58 -18.55
C ASN A 317 -10.47 2.55 -17.75
N ILE A 318 -9.21 2.80 -18.15
CA ILE A 318 -8.28 3.70 -17.45
C ILE A 318 -8.86 5.13 -17.31
N GLY A 319 -9.63 5.59 -18.29
CA GLY A 319 -10.31 6.89 -18.26
C GLY A 319 -11.36 6.99 -17.16
N GLU A 320 -12.18 5.95 -17.03
CA GLU A 320 -13.30 5.89 -16.07
C GLU A 320 -12.86 5.47 -14.65
N THR A 321 -11.60 5.09 -14.46
CA THR A 321 -11.03 4.68 -13.18
C THR A 321 -9.99 5.66 -12.69
N VAL A 322 -8.74 5.44 -13.04
CA VAL A 322 -7.55 6.16 -12.54
C VAL A 322 -7.61 7.67 -12.83
N ILE A 323 -8.09 8.05 -14.05
CA ILE A 323 -8.17 9.46 -14.46
C ILE A 323 -9.38 10.14 -13.83
N LYS A 324 -10.56 9.53 -13.91
CA LYS A 324 -11.78 10.07 -13.33
C LYS A 324 -11.72 10.26 -11.80
N ASP A 325 -10.99 9.36 -11.12
CA ASP A 325 -10.73 9.43 -9.69
C ASP A 325 -9.70 10.54 -9.32
N GLY A 326 -9.12 11.20 -10.31
CA GLY A 326 -8.10 12.23 -10.13
C GLY A 326 -6.76 11.69 -9.58
N PHE A 327 -6.55 10.37 -9.67
CA PHE A 327 -5.31 9.75 -9.23
C PHE A 327 -4.14 10.10 -10.16
N LEU A 328 -4.38 10.08 -11.49
CA LEU A 328 -3.47 10.56 -12.52
C LEU A 328 -4.19 11.54 -13.46
N LYS A 329 -3.43 12.48 -14.02
CA LYS A 329 -3.94 13.38 -15.05
C LYS A 329 -3.90 12.71 -16.42
N LEU A 330 -4.91 13.00 -17.22
CA LEU A 330 -5.04 12.47 -18.57
C LEU A 330 -3.83 12.79 -19.44
N GLU A 331 -3.39 14.05 -19.42
CA GLU A 331 -2.25 14.53 -20.20
C GLU A 331 -0.94 13.84 -19.83
N ASP A 332 -0.75 13.47 -18.57
CA ASP A 332 0.43 12.74 -18.11
C ASP A 332 0.40 11.29 -18.59
N VAL A 333 -0.77 10.64 -18.51
CA VAL A 333 -0.96 9.24 -18.93
C VAL A 333 -0.79 9.09 -20.45
N TYR A 334 -1.35 10.01 -21.24
CA TYR A 334 -1.35 9.93 -22.71
C TYR A 334 -0.24 10.76 -23.37
N HIS A 335 0.70 11.29 -22.62
CA HIS A 335 1.70 12.21 -23.11
C HIS A 335 2.51 11.68 -24.32
N ASN A 336 2.75 10.38 -24.41
CA ASN A 336 3.45 9.71 -25.52
C ASN A 336 2.51 9.15 -26.59
N VAL A 337 1.21 9.41 -26.50
CA VAL A 337 0.20 8.93 -27.46
C VAL A 337 -0.26 10.09 -28.34
N PRO A 338 -0.32 9.94 -29.68
CA PRO A 338 -0.89 10.96 -30.55
C PRO A 338 -2.28 11.41 -30.11
N ARG A 339 -2.54 12.73 -30.14
CA ARG A 339 -3.79 13.31 -29.60
C ARG A 339 -5.08 12.80 -30.26
N ASP A 340 -5.01 12.38 -31.50
CA ASP A 340 -6.12 11.77 -32.24
C ASP A 340 -6.54 10.40 -31.67
N LYS A 341 -5.64 9.75 -30.90
CA LYS A 341 -5.87 8.47 -30.22
C LYS A 341 -6.29 8.61 -28.76
N TRP A 342 -6.42 9.84 -28.25
CA TRP A 342 -6.90 10.08 -26.88
C TRP A 342 -8.39 9.77 -26.75
N PRO A 343 -8.89 9.43 -25.54
CA PRO A 343 -10.30 9.18 -25.31
C PRO A 343 -11.17 10.36 -25.78
N LYS A 344 -12.31 10.07 -26.44
CA LYS A 344 -13.27 11.09 -26.84
C LYS A 344 -13.89 11.70 -25.58
N GLY A 345 -13.88 13.03 -25.48
CA GLY A 345 -14.36 13.77 -24.29
C GLY A 345 -13.26 14.30 -23.38
N ALA A 346 -12.00 13.96 -23.62
CA ALA A 346 -10.83 14.43 -22.88
C ALA A 346 -10.33 15.83 -23.31
N ARG A 347 -11.17 16.66 -23.91
CA ARG A 347 -10.80 17.92 -24.58
C ARG A 347 -11.22 19.18 -23.83
N GLU A 348 -11.51 19.10 -22.52
CA GLU A 348 -11.78 20.31 -21.74
C GLU A 348 -10.94 20.38 -20.46
#